data_9a1a2e71712b7e53afc854837cb372c9
#
_entry.id   9a1a2e71712b7e53afc854837cb372c9
#
_cell.length_a   1.000
_cell.length_b   1.000
_cell.length_c   1.000
_cell.angle_alpha   90.00
_cell.angle_beta   90.00
_cell.angle_gamma   90.00
#
_symmetry.space_group_name_H-M   'P 1'
#
loop_
_entity.id
_entity.type
_entity.pdbx_description
1 polymer ?
#
loop_
_entity_poly.entity_id
_entity_poly.type
_entity_poly.pdbx_seq_one_letter_code
_entity_poly.pdbx_strand_id
1 'polypeptide(L)'
;ERLWDEGLVVVAAAGNQGPGPGSVTAPGSSRKIITVGSSDLLTGRTAISGRGPTFECICKPDLVAPGNHILSCASGPDNGYGVKSGTSMSTPLVSGAAALMLRKNPELTNVQIKMKLKECARDLGLPKNQQGWGELDLGHLMRSV
;
A
#
# COMPACT_ATOMS: atom_id res chain seq x y z
N GLU A 1 -15.79 -2.26 -0.39
CA GLU A 1 -16.15 -1.34 0.71
C GLU A 1 -16.96 -2.02 1.82
N ARG A 2 -17.86 -2.97 1.53
CA ARG A 2 -18.63 -3.68 2.58
C ARG A 2 -17.75 -4.26 3.69
N LEU A 3 -16.63 -4.92 3.34
CA LEU A 3 -15.69 -5.43 4.35
C LEU A 3 -15.10 -4.33 5.22
N TRP A 4 -14.83 -3.16 4.63
CA TRP A 4 -14.37 -2.00 5.39
C TRP A 4 -15.45 -1.48 6.35
N ASP A 5 -16.70 -1.46 5.92
CA ASP A 5 -17.84 -1.00 6.73
C ASP A 5 -18.16 -1.96 7.89
N GLU A 6 -17.79 -3.25 7.76
CA GLU A 6 -17.82 -4.25 8.82
C GLU A 6 -16.61 -4.18 9.79
N GLY A 7 -15.76 -3.16 9.65
CA GLY A 7 -14.63 -2.92 10.53
C GLY A 7 -13.32 -3.63 10.15
N LEU A 8 -13.27 -4.38 9.04
CA LEU A 8 -12.02 -5.02 8.61
C LEU A 8 -11.03 -4.01 8.03
N VAL A 9 -9.75 -4.22 8.28
CA VAL A 9 -8.68 -3.50 7.59
C VAL A 9 -8.50 -4.10 6.20
N VAL A 10 -8.93 -3.36 5.18
CA VAL A 10 -8.85 -3.80 3.79
C VAL A 10 -7.70 -3.08 3.09
N VAL A 11 -6.73 -3.83 2.60
CA VAL A 11 -5.54 -3.32 1.90
C VAL A 11 -5.52 -3.87 0.47
N ALA A 12 -5.33 -3.01 -0.52
CA ALA A 12 -5.30 -3.40 -1.92
C ALA A 12 -4.15 -2.73 -2.67
N ALA A 13 -3.66 -3.42 -3.71
CA ALA A 13 -2.64 -2.88 -4.61
C ALA A 13 -3.20 -1.75 -5.50
N ALA A 14 -2.38 -0.75 -5.80
CA ALA A 14 -2.72 0.31 -6.74
C ALA A 14 -2.79 -0.17 -8.20
N GLY A 15 -2.17 -1.32 -8.49
CA GLY A 15 -2.02 -1.83 -9.85
C GLY A 15 -0.69 -1.43 -10.49
N ASN A 16 -0.37 -2.10 -11.61
CA ASN A 16 0.90 -1.96 -12.32
C ASN A 16 0.71 -1.38 -13.73
N GLN A 17 -0.32 -0.55 -13.91
CA GLN A 17 -0.64 0.12 -15.19
C GLN A 17 -0.06 1.54 -15.30
N GLY A 18 0.78 1.94 -14.33
CA GLY A 18 1.50 3.21 -14.38
C GLY A 18 2.53 3.26 -15.51
N PRO A 19 3.22 4.38 -15.67
CA PRO A 19 3.27 5.57 -14.81
C PRO A 19 2.25 6.67 -15.16
N GLY A 20 1.33 6.45 -16.08
CA GLY A 20 0.34 7.47 -16.46
C GLY A 20 -0.63 7.83 -15.33
N PRO A 21 -1.16 9.08 -15.31
CA PRO A 21 -2.23 9.44 -14.38
C PRO A 21 -3.50 8.61 -14.66
N GLY A 22 -4.31 8.38 -13.62
CA GLY A 22 -5.54 7.58 -13.75
C GLY A 22 -5.32 6.08 -13.91
N SER A 23 -4.11 5.58 -13.62
CA SER A 23 -3.74 4.17 -13.81
C SER A 23 -3.94 3.28 -12.58
N VAL A 24 -4.57 3.79 -11.52
CA VAL A 24 -4.97 2.98 -10.38
C VAL A 24 -6.12 2.05 -10.78
N THR A 25 -5.95 0.75 -10.54
CA THR A 25 -6.93 -0.28 -10.94
C THR A 25 -7.79 -0.73 -9.76
N ALA A 26 -8.96 -1.29 -10.06
CA ALA A 26 -9.80 -1.93 -9.05
C ALA A 26 -9.09 -3.18 -8.46
N PRO A 27 -9.26 -3.47 -7.18
CA PRO A 27 -10.08 -2.76 -6.17
C PRO A 27 -9.40 -1.55 -5.54
N GLY A 28 -8.14 -1.23 -5.88
CA GLY A 28 -7.36 -0.11 -5.32
C GLY A 28 -7.96 1.27 -5.59
N SER A 29 -8.83 1.42 -6.60
CA SER A 29 -9.57 2.66 -6.86
C SER A 29 -10.65 2.98 -5.82
N SER A 30 -11.02 2.02 -4.97
CA SER A 30 -12.04 2.22 -3.94
C SER A 30 -11.64 3.28 -2.93
N ARG A 31 -12.60 4.15 -2.58
CA ARG A 31 -12.38 5.33 -1.75
C ARG A 31 -11.95 5.01 -0.32
N LYS A 32 -12.64 4.03 0.31
CA LYS A 32 -12.51 3.78 1.75
C LYS A 32 -11.24 2.98 2.10
N ILE A 33 -10.91 1.96 1.34
CA ILE A 33 -9.86 1.01 1.64
C ILE A 33 -8.45 1.63 1.59
N ILE A 34 -7.46 0.94 2.11
CA ILE A 34 -6.05 1.34 2.03
C ILE A 34 -5.48 0.85 0.70
N THR A 35 -5.06 1.78 -0.15
CA THR A 35 -4.47 1.48 -1.47
C THR A 35 -2.97 1.70 -1.44
N VAL A 36 -2.20 0.69 -1.84
CA VAL A 36 -0.75 0.66 -1.73
C VAL A 36 -0.10 0.66 -3.11
N GLY A 37 0.75 1.66 -3.36
CA GLY A 37 1.67 1.70 -4.48
C GLY A 37 3.04 1.12 -4.13
N SER A 38 3.95 1.08 -5.10
CA SER A 38 5.32 0.61 -4.88
C SER A 38 6.31 1.77 -4.92
N SER A 39 7.05 2.02 -3.82
CA SER A 39 7.95 3.16 -3.67
C SER A 39 9.15 3.12 -4.63
N ASP A 40 9.62 1.94 -4.95
CA ASP A 40 10.76 1.68 -5.84
C ASP A 40 10.37 1.43 -7.31
N LEU A 41 9.08 1.52 -7.63
CA LEU A 41 8.53 1.44 -8.99
C LEU A 41 7.76 2.72 -9.38
N LEU A 42 8.11 3.87 -8.78
CA LEU A 42 7.46 5.18 -9.04
C LEU A 42 8.14 5.94 -10.17
N THR A 43 9.43 5.80 -10.33
CA THR A 43 10.23 6.62 -11.26
C THR A 43 11.14 5.76 -12.14
N GLY A 44 11.68 6.36 -13.19
CA GLY A 44 12.60 5.70 -14.08
C GLY A 44 11.95 4.73 -15.08
N ARG A 45 12.78 3.88 -15.69
CA ARG A 45 12.35 2.93 -16.74
C ARG A 45 11.46 1.80 -16.22
N THR A 46 11.49 1.53 -14.93
CA THR A 46 10.70 0.49 -14.25
C THR A 46 9.44 1.04 -13.59
N ALA A 47 9.08 2.30 -13.85
CA ALA A 47 7.92 2.93 -13.25
C ALA A 47 6.62 2.29 -13.76
N ILE A 48 6.00 1.45 -12.94
CA ILE A 48 4.74 0.76 -13.24
C ILE A 48 3.67 0.96 -12.16
N SER A 49 4.02 1.52 -11.00
CA SER A 49 3.06 1.74 -9.91
C SER A 49 1.89 2.61 -10.36
N GLY A 50 0.67 2.18 -10.10
CA GLY A 50 -0.54 2.91 -10.45
C GLY A 50 -0.59 4.29 -9.79
N ARG A 51 -1.05 5.30 -10.54
CA ARG A 51 -1.13 6.71 -10.11
C ARG A 51 -2.53 7.26 -10.25
N GLY A 52 -2.92 8.04 -9.27
CA GLY A 52 -4.16 8.79 -9.30
C GLY A 52 -4.12 10.02 -10.22
N PRO A 53 -5.20 10.81 -10.24
CA PRO A 53 -6.44 10.54 -9.52
C PRO A 53 -7.21 9.36 -10.14
N THR A 54 -8.12 8.75 -9.38
CA THR A 54 -9.08 7.78 -9.93
C THR A 54 -10.11 8.47 -10.83
N PHE A 55 -10.93 7.69 -11.54
CA PHE A 55 -12.04 8.24 -12.35
C PHE A 55 -12.98 9.14 -11.52
N GLU A 56 -13.17 8.83 -10.23
CA GLU A 56 -13.96 9.63 -9.29
C GLU A 56 -13.17 10.80 -8.66
N CYS A 57 -12.04 11.19 -9.24
CA CYS A 57 -11.16 12.26 -8.76
C CYS A 57 -10.62 12.04 -7.34
N ILE A 58 -10.48 10.80 -6.90
CA ILE A 58 -9.90 10.45 -5.61
C ILE A 58 -8.38 10.35 -5.75
N CYS A 59 -7.64 11.00 -4.86
CA CYS A 59 -6.19 10.87 -4.81
C CYS A 59 -5.81 9.48 -4.26
N LYS A 60 -5.17 8.67 -5.11
CA LYS A 60 -4.64 7.34 -4.80
C LYS A 60 -3.24 7.21 -5.44
N PRO A 61 -2.36 6.32 -4.94
CA PRO A 61 -2.52 5.44 -3.78
C PRO A 61 -2.61 6.23 -2.47
N ASP A 62 -3.01 5.57 -1.36
CA ASP A 62 -2.97 6.20 -0.03
C ASP A 62 -1.54 6.33 0.48
N LEU A 63 -0.72 5.28 0.29
CA LEU A 63 0.70 5.27 0.62
C LEU A 63 1.45 4.30 -0.29
N VAL A 64 2.76 4.29 -0.17
CA VAL A 64 3.63 3.36 -0.91
C VAL A 64 4.50 2.54 0.06
N ALA A 65 4.97 1.39 -0.42
CA ALA A 65 5.94 0.54 0.27
C ALA A 65 6.85 -0.14 -0.77
N PRO A 66 8.03 -0.68 -0.39
CA PRO A 66 8.89 -1.40 -1.31
C PRO A 66 8.16 -2.53 -2.03
N GLY A 67 8.39 -2.71 -3.33
CA GLY A 67 7.71 -3.72 -4.14
C GLY A 67 8.52 -4.20 -5.33
N ASN A 68 9.82 -3.86 -5.39
CA ASN A 68 10.70 -4.30 -6.45
C ASN A 68 11.69 -5.35 -5.94
N HIS A 69 11.82 -6.47 -6.66
CA HIS A 69 12.71 -7.59 -6.28
C HIS A 69 12.46 -8.13 -4.85
N ILE A 70 11.20 -8.25 -4.46
CA ILE A 70 10.82 -8.76 -3.14
C ILE A 70 10.95 -10.29 -3.12
N LEU A 71 11.83 -10.78 -2.24
CA LEU A 71 11.99 -12.20 -1.97
C LEU A 71 10.89 -12.67 -1.00
N SER A 72 10.14 -13.69 -1.37
CA SER A 72 9.07 -14.27 -0.54
C SER A 72 8.89 -15.75 -0.84
N CYS A 73 8.07 -16.43 -0.03
CA CYS A 73 7.69 -17.81 -0.28
C CYS A 73 7.05 -17.96 -1.65
N ALA A 74 7.50 -18.94 -2.41
CA ALA A 74 6.91 -19.30 -3.71
C ALA A 74 5.92 -20.44 -3.53
N SER A 75 4.82 -20.39 -4.27
CA SER A 75 3.91 -21.52 -4.41
C SER A 75 4.53 -22.56 -5.35
N GLY A 76 4.58 -23.82 -4.94
CA GLY A 76 5.12 -24.92 -5.76
C GLY A 76 5.45 -26.14 -4.93
N PRO A 77 5.79 -27.28 -5.59
CA PRO A 77 6.06 -28.54 -4.90
C PRO A 77 7.30 -28.49 -3.98
N ASP A 78 8.20 -27.54 -4.18
CA ASP A 78 9.52 -27.54 -3.54
C ASP A 78 9.64 -26.56 -2.35
N ASN A 79 8.53 -25.98 -1.85
CA ASN A 79 8.51 -25.04 -0.72
C ASN A 79 9.65 -24.00 -0.74
N GLY A 80 9.92 -23.44 -1.91
CA GLY A 80 11.02 -22.55 -2.16
C GLY A 80 10.69 -21.06 -1.93
N TYR A 81 11.66 -20.24 -2.30
CA TYR A 81 11.52 -18.78 -2.32
C TYR A 81 11.60 -18.28 -3.76
N GLY A 82 10.90 -17.19 -4.03
CA GLY A 82 10.90 -16.54 -5.34
C GLY A 82 10.97 -15.02 -5.21
N VAL A 83 11.50 -14.38 -6.24
CA VAL A 83 11.59 -12.92 -6.32
C VAL A 83 10.52 -12.41 -7.27
N LYS A 84 9.70 -11.44 -6.82
CA LYS A 84 8.67 -10.79 -7.62
C LYS A 84 8.70 -9.28 -7.45
N SER A 85 8.19 -8.55 -8.45
CA SER A 85 8.05 -7.09 -8.42
C SER A 85 6.61 -6.68 -8.74
N GLY A 86 6.16 -5.58 -8.13
CA GLY A 86 4.83 -5.00 -8.36
C GLY A 86 4.18 -4.50 -7.07
N THR A 87 3.14 -3.72 -7.21
CA THR A 87 2.35 -3.20 -6.08
C THR A 87 1.70 -4.30 -5.24
N SER A 88 1.50 -5.49 -5.83
CA SER A 88 1.06 -6.69 -5.10
C SER A 88 2.08 -7.17 -4.07
N MET A 89 3.37 -6.82 -4.24
CA MET A 89 4.43 -7.15 -3.26
C MET A 89 4.53 -6.10 -2.15
N SER A 90 4.15 -4.86 -2.43
CA SER A 90 4.07 -3.77 -1.44
C SER A 90 2.88 -3.94 -0.49
N THR A 91 1.76 -4.44 -0.99
CA THR A 91 0.50 -4.60 -0.25
C THR A 91 0.62 -5.45 1.02
N PRO A 92 1.28 -6.63 1.01
CA PRO A 92 1.48 -7.45 2.21
C PRO A 92 2.30 -6.77 3.31
N LEU A 93 3.24 -5.87 2.94
CA LEU A 93 4.02 -5.12 3.94
C LEU A 93 3.13 -4.20 4.76
N VAL A 94 2.20 -3.51 4.11
CA VAL A 94 1.22 -2.65 4.80
C VAL A 94 0.21 -3.48 5.60
N SER A 95 -0.21 -4.62 5.08
CA SER A 95 -1.09 -5.56 5.81
C SER A 95 -0.40 -6.10 7.08
N GLY A 96 0.89 -6.45 6.97
CA GLY A 96 1.70 -6.86 8.11
C GLY A 96 1.88 -5.76 9.16
N ALA A 97 2.10 -4.52 8.72
CA ALA A 97 2.16 -3.36 9.60
C ALA A 97 0.84 -3.17 10.37
N ALA A 98 -0.31 -3.27 9.68
CA ALA A 98 -1.63 -3.20 10.32
C ALA A 98 -1.84 -4.33 11.36
N ALA A 99 -1.41 -5.55 11.04
CA ALA A 99 -1.49 -6.68 11.97
C ALA A 99 -0.62 -6.46 13.23
N LEU A 100 0.57 -5.87 13.07
CA LEU A 100 1.42 -5.53 14.21
C LEU A 100 0.81 -4.43 15.09
N MET A 101 0.14 -3.44 14.48
CA MET A 101 -0.61 -2.41 15.22
C MET A 101 -1.73 -3.04 16.06
N LEU A 102 -2.54 -3.91 15.45
CA LEU A 102 -3.63 -4.63 16.13
C LEU A 102 -3.12 -5.54 17.24
N ARG A 103 -1.96 -6.19 17.05
CA ARG A 103 -1.32 -6.98 18.11
C ARG A 103 -0.94 -6.12 19.32
N LYS A 104 -0.48 -4.89 19.08
CA LYS A 104 -0.06 -3.97 20.14
C LYS A 104 -1.25 -3.30 20.82
N ASN A 105 -2.26 -2.96 20.05
CA ASN A 105 -3.52 -2.38 20.53
C ASN A 105 -4.71 -2.98 19.76
N PRO A 106 -5.34 -4.05 20.30
CA PRO A 106 -6.46 -4.74 19.64
C PRO A 106 -7.72 -3.90 19.46
N GLU A 107 -7.87 -2.80 20.20
CA GLU A 107 -9.04 -1.92 20.15
C GLU A 107 -8.99 -0.91 19.00
N LEU A 108 -7.91 -0.89 18.21
CA LEU A 108 -7.82 0.02 17.07
C LEU A 108 -8.83 -0.34 15.99
N THR A 109 -9.60 0.65 15.57
CA THR A 109 -10.49 0.54 14.41
C THR A 109 -9.70 0.60 13.10
N ASN A 110 -10.27 0.09 12.01
CA ASN A 110 -9.69 0.18 10.68
C ASN A 110 -9.42 1.64 10.26
N VAL A 111 -10.28 2.58 10.65
CA VAL A 111 -10.09 4.02 10.39
C VAL A 111 -8.89 4.55 11.16
N GLN A 112 -8.74 4.20 12.45
CA GLN A 112 -7.59 4.62 13.26
C GLN A 112 -6.28 4.06 12.71
N ILE A 113 -6.26 2.80 12.27
CA ILE A 113 -5.11 2.19 11.59
C ILE A 113 -4.75 2.97 10.33
N LYS A 114 -5.74 3.28 9.49
CA LYS A 114 -5.53 4.07 8.26
C LYS A 114 -4.96 5.47 8.57
N MET A 115 -5.46 6.13 9.61
CA MET A 115 -4.96 7.45 10.03
C MET A 115 -3.53 7.38 10.59
N LYS A 116 -3.20 6.36 11.39
CA LYS A 116 -1.83 6.13 11.88
C LYS A 116 -0.83 5.88 10.75
N LEU A 117 -1.21 5.09 9.76
CA LEU A 117 -0.38 4.89 8.56
C LEU A 117 -0.12 6.22 7.84
N LYS A 118 -1.12 7.10 7.75
CA LYS A 118 -0.97 8.44 7.18
C LYS A 118 -0.01 9.33 7.99
N GLU A 119 -0.20 9.37 9.32
CA GLU A 119 0.60 10.21 10.22
C GLU A 119 2.08 9.82 10.24
N CYS A 120 2.36 8.52 10.11
CA CYS A 120 3.71 7.98 10.23
C CYS A 120 4.41 7.77 8.88
N ALA A 121 3.73 8.01 7.76
CA ALA A 121 4.33 7.84 6.43
C ALA A 121 5.46 8.84 6.18
N ARG A 122 6.56 8.35 5.61
CA ARG A 122 7.72 9.18 5.25
C ARG A 122 7.50 9.82 3.89
N ASP A 123 7.49 11.14 3.82
CA ASP A 123 7.38 11.87 2.56
C ASP A 123 8.64 11.63 1.68
N LEU A 124 8.44 11.23 0.45
CA LEU A 124 9.50 11.01 -0.55
C LEU A 124 9.76 12.24 -1.43
N GLY A 125 9.04 13.35 -1.20
CA GLY A 125 9.11 14.56 -2.02
C GLY A 125 8.50 14.43 -3.41
N LEU A 126 7.65 13.41 -3.63
CA LEU A 126 6.98 13.16 -4.91
C LEU A 126 5.54 13.68 -4.89
N PRO A 127 4.92 13.86 -6.07
CA PRO A 127 3.51 14.25 -6.15
C PRO A 127 2.59 13.28 -5.40
N LYS A 128 1.56 13.79 -4.75
CA LYS A 128 0.61 12.99 -3.94
C LYS A 128 -0.12 11.91 -4.73
N ASN A 129 -0.36 12.11 -6.02
CA ASN A 129 -0.94 11.09 -6.89
C ASN A 129 0.02 9.94 -7.23
N GLN A 130 1.28 10.01 -6.81
CA GLN A 130 2.30 8.97 -6.99
C GLN A 130 2.60 8.26 -5.66
N GLN A 131 2.92 9.02 -4.61
CA GLN A 131 3.32 8.49 -3.30
C GLN A 131 2.21 8.43 -2.27
N GLY A 132 1.05 9.05 -2.52
CA GLY A 132 0.04 9.25 -1.49
C GLY A 132 0.55 10.09 -0.33
N TRP A 133 0.43 9.57 0.87
CA TRP A 133 0.98 10.20 2.10
C TRP A 133 2.50 10.07 2.20
N GLY A 134 3.09 9.11 1.53
CA GLY A 134 4.50 8.77 1.56
C GLY A 134 4.74 7.28 1.69
N GLU A 135 5.97 6.91 2.01
CA GLU A 135 6.39 5.52 2.19
C GLU A 135 6.11 5.02 3.62
N LEU A 136 5.71 3.76 3.74
CA LEU A 136 5.56 3.08 5.01
C LEU A 136 6.84 3.17 5.85
N ASP A 137 6.80 3.87 6.98
CA ASP A 137 7.85 3.85 8.01
C ASP A 137 7.37 2.99 9.19
N LEU A 138 7.72 1.71 9.16
CA LEU A 138 7.33 0.76 10.20
C LEU A 138 7.93 1.12 11.57
N GLY A 139 9.16 1.65 11.59
CA GLY A 139 9.84 2.05 12.83
C GLY A 139 9.11 3.21 13.52
N HIS A 140 8.76 4.25 12.77
CA HIS A 140 7.97 5.37 13.28
C HIS A 140 6.57 4.90 13.72
N LEU A 141 5.90 4.11 12.89
CA LEU A 141 4.57 3.57 13.17
C LEU A 141 4.54 2.79 14.48
N MET A 142 5.50 1.89 14.71
CA MET A 142 5.54 1.06 15.91
C MET A 142 5.85 1.85 17.20
N ARG A 143 6.47 3.01 17.10
CA ARG A 143 6.66 3.92 18.25
C ARG A 143 5.42 4.74 18.58
N SER A 144 4.51 4.93 17.62
CA SER A 144 3.33 5.80 17.74
C SER A 144 2.05 5.06 18.18
N VAL A 145 2.08 3.75 18.28
CA VAL A 145 0.96 2.87 18.67
C VAL A 145 1.08 2.35 20.09
#